data_e9c30eede6b20877418012e19a2f85f6
#
_entry.id   e9c30eede6b20877418012e19a2f85f6
#
_cell.length_a   1.000
_cell.length_b   1.000
_cell.length_c   1.000
_cell.angle_alpha   90.00
_cell.angle_beta   90.00
_cell.angle_gamma   90.00
#
_symmetry.space_group_name_H-M   'P 1'
#
loop_
_entity.id
_entity.type
_entity.pdbx_description
1 polymer ?
#
loop_
_entity_poly.entity_id
_entity_poly.type
_entity_poly.pdbx_seq_one_letter_code
_entity_poly.pdbx_strand_id
1 'polypeptide(L)'
;MHTRRQILALAAAWLLAGRRLDAQTVGTATGRRALYLQPLGEALPDADVAIVVTALREVYGLDVRSLPRVELPVRAYYAPGKRYRAEKLLEFLAPRLPADGVRILGLTAVDISTTKGKVYDWGILGLGSLDGASGVLSAFRCHKKSRGPQHARERLAKVAVHEIGHTLGLDHCPQRGCLMEDAEGSVLTTDREYELCRRCRAQLQAAGYVLPATPTLPWPRP
;
A
#
# COMPACT_ATOMS: atom_id res chain seq x y z
N MET A 1 61.85 -8.52 46.62
CA MET A 1 60.62 -8.63 47.42
C MET A 1 59.56 -7.74 46.82
N HIS A 2 58.74 -8.26 45.88
CA HIS A 2 57.50 -7.56 45.48
C HIS A 2 56.60 -8.60 44.78
N THR A 3 55.53 -8.89 45.40
CA THR A 3 54.48 -9.80 45.00
C THR A 3 53.64 -9.25 43.86
N ARG A 4 53.52 -10.00 42.77
CA ARG A 4 52.56 -9.77 41.67
C ARG A 4 51.16 -10.18 42.10
N ARG A 5 50.26 -9.24 42.13
CA ARG A 5 48.80 -9.52 42.22
C ARG A 5 48.24 -9.66 40.80
N GLN A 6 47.75 -10.85 40.47
CA GLN A 6 47.01 -11.17 39.28
C GLN A 6 45.59 -10.58 39.42
N ILE A 7 45.19 -9.77 38.46
CA ILE A 7 43.82 -9.32 38.31
C ILE A 7 43.16 -10.21 37.27
N LEU A 8 42.24 -11.07 37.72
CA LEU A 8 41.35 -11.88 36.89
C LEU A 8 40.35 -10.93 36.19
N ALA A 9 40.42 -10.82 34.86
CA ALA A 9 39.42 -10.19 34.04
C ALA A 9 38.29 -11.20 33.80
N LEU A 10 37.12 -10.94 34.37
CA LEU A 10 35.89 -11.64 34.07
C LEU A 10 35.35 -11.11 32.73
N ALA A 11 35.51 -11.86 31.65
CA ALA A 11 34.87 -11.62 30.39
C ALA A 11 33.38 -12.01 30.49
N ALA A 12 32.51 -11.03 30.66
CA ALA A 12 31.07 -11.23 30.52
C ALA A 12 30.73 -11.41 29.05
N ALA A 13 30.47 -12.66 28.64
CA ALA A 13 29.93 -12.99 27.34
C ALA A 13 28.47 -12.53 27.29
N TRP A 14 28.22 -11.39 26.63
CA TRP A 14 26.87 -10.99 26.21
C TRP A 14 26.45 -11.87 25.05
N LEU A 15 25.64 -12.89 25.34
CA LEU A 15 24.84 -13.59 24.34
C LEU A 15 23.84 -12.59 23.72
N LEU A 16 24.22 -12.06 22.59
CA LEU A 16 23.30 -11.38 21.68
C LEU A 16 22.31 -12.45 21.17
N ALA A 17 21.22 -12.64 21.90
CA ALA A 17 20.03 -13.30 21.37
C ALA A 17 19.47 -12.37 20.29
N GLY A 18 20.03 -12.46 19.10
CA GLY A 18 19.43 -11.89 17.89
C GLY A 18 18.04 -12.51 17.75
N ARG A 19 17.01 -11.79 18.14
CA ARG A 19 15.65 -12.04 17.66
C ARG A 19 15.74 -11.93 16.15
N ARG A 20 15.90 -13.06 15.47
CA ARG A 20 15.49 -13.18 14.08
C ARG A 20 14.01 -12.87 14.09
N LEU A 21 13.64 -11.70 13.57
CA LEU A 21 12.29 -11.46 13.12
C LEU A 21 12.05 -12.57 12.09
N ASP A 22 11.28 -13.57 12.48
CA ASP A 22 10.81 -14.59 11.57
C ASP A 22 10.10 -13.83 10.44
N ALA A 23 10.75 -13.79 9.27
CA ALA A 23 10.08 -13.46 8.03
C ALA A 23 8.90 -14.44 7.98
N GLN A 24 7.70 -13.92 8.26
CA GLN A 24 6.49 -14.72 8.19
C GLN A 24 6.41 -15.23 6.76
N THR A 25 6.84 -16.47 6.58
CA THR A 25 6.65 -17.25 5.38
C THR A 25 5.19 -17.09 4.97
N VAL A 26 4.96 -16.32 3.92
CA VAL A 26 3.66 -16.23 3.27
C VAL A 26 3.39 -17.61 2.69
N GLY A 27 2.47 -18.31 3.36
CA GLY A 27 2.30 -19.74 3.36
C GLY A 27 2.23 -20.41 2.00
N THR A 28 2.96 -21.48 1.90
CA THR A 28 2.62 -22.61 1.06
C THR A 28 1.28 -23.20 1.53
N ALA A 29 0.34 -23.30 0.58
CA ALA A 29 -0.88 -24.13 0.57
C ALA A 29 -1.55 -24.40 1.94
N THR A 30 -2.60 -23.67 2.26
CA THR A 30 -3.92 -24.03 2.78
C THR A 30 -4.70 -22.87 3.42
N GLY A 31 -4.24 -21.64 3.28
CA GLY A 31 -5.01 -20.46 3.70
C GLY A 31 -4.58 -19.27 2.89
N ARG A 32 -5.19 -19.07 1.71
CA ARG A 32 -5.01 -17.81 0.97
C ARG A 32 -5.44 -16.68 1.88
N ARG A 33 -4.47 -15.97 2.44
CA ARG A 33 -4.74 -14.76 3.20
C ARG A 33 -5.32 -13.72 2.27
N ALA A 34 -6.46 -13.13 2.65
CA ALA A 34 -7.17 -12.18 1.82
C ALA A 34 -6.59 -10.77 1.96
N LEU A 35 -6.65 -10.00 0.88
CA LEU A 35 -6.59 -8.55 0.91
C LEU A 35 -8.01 -8.02 1.15
N TYR A 36 -8.18 -7.19 2.15
CA TYR A 36 -9.47 -6.59 2.46
C TYR A 36 -9.58 -5.18 1.93
N LEU A 37 -10.65 -4.92 1.15
CA LEU A 37 -11.02 -3.57 0.71
C LEU A 37 -12.04 -3.01 1.70
N GLN A 38 -11.72 -1.86 2.32
CA GLN A 38 -12.57 -1.16 3.27
C GLN A 38 -13.11 0.13 2.66
N PRO A 39 -14.37 0.14 2.17
CA PRO A 39 -15.00 1.38 1.75
C PRO A 39 -15.19 2.36 2.91
N LEU A 40 -14.85 3.64 2.70
CA LEU A 40 -14.87 4.70 3.71
C LEU A 40 -15.72 5.88 3.26
N GLY A 41 -16.64 6.32 4.10
CA GLY A 41 -17.51 7.48 3.88
C GLY A 41 -18.61 7.20 2.84
N GLU A 42 -18.83 8.10 1.90
CA GLU A 42 -19.86 7.94 0.86
C GLU A 42 -19.60 6.74 -0.04
N ALA A 43 -20.67 6.15 -0.55
CA ALA A 43 -20.58 5.02 -1.47
C ALA A 43 -19.94 5.46 -2.80
N LEU A 44 -18.93 4.73 -3.23
CA LEU A 44 -18.41 4.83 -4.58
C LEU A 44 -19.28 4.02 -5.55
N PRO A 45 -19.29 4.38 -6.85
CA PRO A 45 -19.92 3.54 -7.87
C PRO A 45 -19.37 2.11 -7.84
N ASP A 46 -20.23 1.11 -8.02
CA ASP A 46 -19.81 -0.30 -8.03
C ASP A 46 -18.72 -0.59 -9.07
N ALA A 47 -18.76 0.09 -10.20
CA ALA A 47 -17.74 -0.03 -11.24
C ALA A 47 -16.34 0.45 -10.79
N ASP A 48 -16.27 1.42 -9.88
CA ASP A 48 -15.00 1.91 -9.30
C ASP A 48 -14.41 0.87 -8.34
N VAL A 49 -15.27 0.23 -7.53
CA VAL A 49 -14.86 -0.86 -6.64
C VAL A 49 -14.45 -2.09 -7.45
N ALA A 50 -15.23 -2.46 -8.46
CA ALA A 50 -14.98 -3.63 -9.29
C ALA A 50 -13.64 -3.57 -10.03
N ILE A 51 -13.28 -2.42 -10.61
CA ILE A 51 -12.00 -2.28 -11.32
C ILE A 51 -10.80 -2.38 -10.36
N VAL A 52 -10.92 -1.83 -9.14
CA VAL A 52 -9.89 -1.95 -8.09
C VAL A 52 -9.70 -3.43 -7.70
N VAL A 53 -10.80 -4.15 -7.43
CA VAL A 53 -10.76 -5.57 -7.10
C VAL A 53 -10.11 -6.39 -8.21
N THR A 54 -10.51 -6.15 -9.47
CA THR A 54 -9.94 -6.82 -10.65
C THR A 54 -8.44 -6.56 -10.76
N ALA A 55 -8.01 -5.31 -10.66
CA ALA A 55 -6.60 -4.94 -10.77
C ALA A 55 -5.73 -5.63 -9.72
N LEU A 56 -6.17 -5.63 -8.47
CA LEU A 56 -5.43 -6.25 -7.37
C LEU A 56 -5.33 -7.78 -7.51
N ARG A 57 -6.40 -8.43 -7.98
CA ARG A 57 -6.38 -9.86 -8.30
C ARG A 57 -5.44 -10.20 -9.46
N GLU A 58 -5.54 -9.43 -10.54
CA GLU A 58 -4.73 -9.66 -11.74
C GLU A 58 -3.24 -9.40 -11.51
N VAL A 59 -2.88 -8.35 -10.77
CA VAL A 59 -1.47 -7.98 -10.57
C VAL A 59 -0.81 -8.82 -9.48
N TYR A 60 -1.50 -9.06 -8.37
CA TYR A 60 -0.89 -9.71 -7.19
C TYR A 60 -1.34 -11.15 -6.97
N GLY A 61 -2.38 -11.63 -7.64
CA GLY A 61 -2.94 -12.97 -7.43
C GLY A 61 -3.59 -13.14 -6.05
N LEU A 62 -3.95 -12.05 -5.37
CA LEU A 62 -4.53 -12.07 -4.04
C LEU A 62 -6.03 -12.33 -4.09
N ASP A 63 -6.55 -13.04 -3.07
CA ASP A 63 -8.00 -13.09 -2.82
C ASP A 63 -8.44 -11.73 -2.25
N VAL A 64 -9.25 -10.99 -3.00
CA VAL A 64 -9.72 -9.66 -2.60
C VAL A 64 -11.15 -9.72 -2.13
N ARG A 65 -11.39 -9.32 -0.88
CA ARG A 65 -12.70 -9.32 -0.23
C ARG A 65 -13.07 -7.91 0.21
N SER A 66 -14.34 -7.53 0.03
CA SER A 66 -14.83 -6.24 0.51
C SER A 66 -15.44 -6.37 1.89
N LEU A 67 -15.12 -5.42 2.77
CA LEU A 67 -15.77 -5.25 4.07
C LEU A 67 -17.01 -4.34 3.94
N PRO A 68 -17.95 -4.40 4.90
CA PRO A 68 -19.02 -3.42 4.99
C PRO A 68 -18.46 -1.99 5.08
N ARG A 69 -19.12 -1.05 4.39
CA ARG A 69 -18.75 0.37 4.43
C ARG A 69 -18.83 0.94 5.84
N VAL A 70 -17.86 1.79 6.19
CA VAL A 70 -17.83 2.51 7.47
C VAL A 70 -17.66 4.00 7.25
N GLU A 71 -18.07 4.80 8.24
CA GLU A 71 -17.89 6.24 8.20
C GLU A 71 -16.41 6.65 8.31
N LEU A 72 -16.09 7.79 7.73
CA LEU A 72 -14.76 8.39 7.86
C LEU A 72 -14.52 8.83 9.31
N PRO A 73 -13.35 8.52 9.90
CA PRO A 73 -13.06 8.90 11.27
C PRO A 73 -12.89 10.43 11.39
N VAL A 74 -13.69 11.07 12.21
CA VAL A 74 -13.68 12.53 12.43
C VAL A 74 -12.28 13.05 12.78
N ARG A 75 -11.49 12.27 13.55
CA ARG A 75 -10.11 12.62 13.92
C ARG A 75 -9.15 12.75 12.73
N ALA A 76 -9.51 12.20 11.57
CA ALA A 76 -8.70 12.31 10.36
C ALA A 76 -9.04 13.58 9.55
N TYR A 77 -10.14 14.25 9.83
CA TYR A 77 -10.53 15.45 9.11
C TYR A 77 -9.63 16.65 9.47
N TYR A 78 -9.08 17.28 8.44
CA TYR A 78 -8.28 18.50 8.54
C TYR A 78 -9.07 19.68 7.98
N ALA A 79 -9.72 20.42 8.85
CA ALA A 79 -10.64 21.50 8.49
C ALA A 79 -10.02 22.62 7.62
N PRO A 80 -8.77 23.09 7.88
CA PRO A 80 -8.18 24.13 7.01
C PRO A 80 -8.02 23.72 5.55
N GLY A 81 -7.69 22.44 5.28
CA GLY A 81 -7.57 21.89 3.92
C GLY A 81 -8.87 21.30 3.37
N LYS A 82 -9.92 21.20 4.17
CA LYS A 82 -11.20 20.53 3.85
C LYS A 82 -11.00 19.12 3.30
N ARG A 83 -10.07 18.35 3.88
CA ARG A 83 -9.72 17.00 3.45
C ARG A 83 -9.34 16.11 4.63
N TYR A 84 -9.09 14.83 4.36
CA TYR A 84 -8.73 13.87 5.37
C TYR A 84 -7.23 13.56 5.34
N ARG A 85 -6.62 13.43 6.53
CA ARG A 85 -5.22 13.07 6.67
C ARG A 85 -5.04 11.57 6.47
N ALA A 86 -4.26 11.20 5.44
CA ALA A 86 -4.06 9.81 5.07
C ALA A 86 -3.40 8.99 6.17
N GLU A 87 -2.43 9.54 6.90
CA GLU A 87 -1.78 8.87 8.05
C GLU A 87 -2.80 8.47 9.12
N LYS A 88 -3.79 9.34 9.39
CA LYS A 88 -4.87 9.05 10.33
C LYS A 88 -5.85 8.01 9.83
N LEU A 89 -6.03 7.92 8.50
CA LEU A 89 -6.80 6.84 7.88
C LEU A 89 -6.06 5.51 7.97
N LEU A 90 -4.72 5.47 7.79
CA LEU A 90 -3.93 4.26 8.01
C LEU A 90 -4.02 3.77 9.46
N GLU A 91 -3.90 4.67 10.46
CA GLU A 91 -4.08 4.37 11.89
C GLU A 91 -5.49 3.81 12.19
N PHE A 92 -6.51 4.28 11.46
CA PHE A 92 -7.88 3.79 11.59
C PHE A 92 -8.08 2.41 10.96
N LEU A 93 -7.41 2.13 9.84
CA LEU A 93 -7.55 0.90 9.06
C LEU A 93 -6.79 -0.27 9.68
N ALA A 94 -5.55 -0.06 10.11
CA ALA A 94 -4.68 -1.15 10.57
C ALA A 94 -5.32 -2.09 11.59
N PRO A 95 -6.01 -1.61 12.67
CA PRO A 95 -6.67 -2.49 13.64
C PRO A 95 -7.96 -3.16 13.13
N ARG A 96 -8.42 -2.81 11.91
CA ARG A 96 -9.61 -3.38 11.26
C ARG A 96 -9.29 -4.53 10.32
N LEU A 97 -8.00 -4.81 10.11
CA LEU A 97 -7.59 -5.96 9.31
C LEU A 97 -8.07 -7.25 9.97
N PRO A 98 -8.94 -8.06 9.30
CA PRO A 98 -9.34 -9.36 9.82
C PRO A 98 -8.17 -10.31 10.03
N ALA A 99 -8.31 -11.27 10.96
CA ALA A 99 -7.23 -12.17 11.37
C ALA A 99 -6.67 -13.04 10.21
N ASP A 100 -7.49 -13.34 9.21
CA ASP A 100 -7.09 -14.07 7.99
C ASP A 100 -6.59 -13.15 6.87
N GLY A 101 -6.58 -11.82 7.11
CA GLY A 101 -6.12 -10.83 6.15
C GLY A 101 -4.60 -10.64 6.15
N VAL A 102 -4.04 -10.36 4.97
CA VAL A 102 -2.65 -9.92 4.82
C VAL A 102 -2.52 -8.41 4.80
N ARG A 103 -3.47 -7.72 4.16
CA ARG A 103 -3.47 -6.26 3.99
C ARG A 103 -4.90 -5.73 3.99
N ILE A 104 -5.06 -4.48 4.40
CA ILE A 104 -6.32 -3.75 4.28
C ILE A 104 -6.12 -2.46 3.50
N LEU A 105 -6.96 -2.21 2.50
CA LEU A 105 -6.93 -1.04 1.66
C LEU A 105 -8.20 -0.22 1.83
N GLY A 106 -8.09 0.98 2.38
CA GLY A 106 -9.18 1.94 2.45
C GLY A 106 -9.47 2.56 1.08
N LEU A 107 -10.73 2.66 0.70
CA LEU A 107 -11.16 3.29 -0.55
C LEU A 107 -12.22 4.35 -0.26
N THR A 108 -11.98 5.60 -0.71
CA THR A 108 -12.87 6.74 -0.43
C THR A 108 -13.03 7.66 -1.63
N ALA A 109 -14.11 8.46 -1.63
CA ALA A 109 -14.38 9.50 -2.63
C ALA A 109 -13.87 10.89 -2.21
N VAL A 110 -13.48 11.09 -0.94
CA VAL A 110 -13.06 12.41 -0.44
C VAL A 110 -11.59 12.70 -0.73
N ASP A 111 -11.22 13.98 -0.79
CA ASP A 111 -9.82 14.38 -0.93
C ASP A 111 -8.99 14.01 0.29
N ILE A 112 -7.78 13.51 0.05
CA ILE A 112 -6.84 13.11 1.11
C ILE A 112 -5.50 13.81 0.97
N SER A 113 -4.78 13.93 2.08
CA SER A 113 -3.49 14.59 2.13
C SER A 113 -2.51 13.90 3.08
N THR A 114 -1.24 14.18 2.88
CA THR A 114 -0.14 13.76 3.77
C THR A 114 0.81 14.93 4.04
N THR A 115 1.81 14.73 4.88
CA THR A 115 2.91 15.68 5.02
C THR A 115 4.04 15.32 4.05
N LYS A 116 4.42 16.27 3.17
CA LYS A 116 5.56 16.10 2.26
C LYS A 116 6.59 17.21 2.52
N GLY A 117 7.72 16.85 3.10
CA GLY A 117 8.75 17.81 3.52
C GLY A 117 8.18 18.84 4.51
N LYS A 118 8.21 20.13 4.15
CA LYS A 118 7.67 21.23 4.96
C LYS A 118 6.17 21.50 4.72
N VAL A 119 5.55 20.84 3.75
CA VAL A 119 4.13 21.03 3.42
C VAL A 119 3.31 20.03 4.20
N TYR A 120 2.62 20.51 5.22
CA TYR A 120 1.78 19.66 6.09
C TYR A 120 0.59 19.06 5.34
N ASP A 121 -0.05 19.82 4.47
CA ASP A 121 -1.28 19.42 3.78
C ASP A 121 -1.03 19.23 2.27
N TRP A 122 -0.18 18.27 1.92
CA TRP A 122 0.09 17.89 0.53
C TRP A 122 -0.95 16.88 0.06
N GLY A 123 -1.75 17.26 -0.94
CA GLY A 123 -2.79 16.38 -1.48
C GLY A 123 -2.23 15.25 -2.33
N ILE A 124 -2.72 14.05 -2.09
CA ILE A 124 -2.23 12.78 -2.67
C ILE A 124 -3.37 11.96 -3.29
N LEU A 125 -3.00 10.94 -4.07
CA LEU A 125 -3.91 9.95 -4.65
C LEU A 125 -4.15 8.79 -3.68
N GLY A 126 -3.11 8.38 -2.97
CA GLY A 126 -3.12 7.32 -2.00
C GLY A 126 -1.93 7.41 -1.05
N LEU A 127 -1.89 6.53 -0.07
CA LEU A 127 -0.79 6.32 0.87
C LEU A 127 -0.77 4.87 1.32
N GLY A 128 0.28 4.14 1.01
CA GLY A 128 0.56 2.80 1.53
C GLY A 128 1.60 2.85 2.65
N SER A 129 1.37 2.13 3.75
CA SER A 129 2.37 1.94 4.80
C SER A 129 3.45 1.00 4.28
N LEU A 130 4.68 1.46 4.11
CA LEU A 130 5.77 0.64 3.56
C LEU A 130 5.98 -0.61 4.44
N ASP A 131 5.89 -1.80 3.81
CA ASP A 131 5.92 -3.11 4.48
C ASP A 131 4.93 -3.22 5.66
N GLY A 132 3.86 -2.42 5.62
CA GLY A 132 2.85 -2.32 6.68
C GLY A 132 1.53 -2.98 6.32
N ALA A 133 0.59 -2.99 7.28
CA ALA A 133 -0.68 -3.69 7.13
C ALA A 133 -1.73 -2.95 6.29
N SER A 134 -1.62 -1.62 6.15
CA SER A 134 -2.70 -0.79 5.63
C SER A 134 -2.26 0.17 4.53
N GLY A 135 -3.17 0.44 3.60
CA GLY A 135 -3.10 1.50 2.63
C GLY A 135 -4.43 2.23 2.52
N VAL A 136 -4.44 3.41 1.92
CA VAL A 136 -5.65 4.16 1.59
C VAL A 136 -5.49 4.83 0.23
N LEU A 137 -6.56 4.87 -0.56
CA LEU A 137 -6.60 5.61 -1.82
C LEU A 137 -7.91 6.38 -1.95
N SER A 138 -7.89 7.41 -2.81
CA SER A 138 -9.02 8.28 -3.06
C SER A 138 -9.33 8.40 -4.55
N ALA A 139 -10.60 8.25 -4.92
CA ALA A 139 -11.08 8.52 -6.27
C ALA A 139 -11.09 10.02 -6.62
N PHE A 140 -11.09 10.91 -5.62
CA PHE A 140 -11.26 12.35 -5.81
C PHE A 140 -10.34 12.96 -6.86
N ARG A 141 -9.04 12.66 -6.76
CA ARG A 141 -8.03 13.23 -7.67
C ARG A 141 -7.93 12.51 -9.00
N CYS A 142 -8.42 11.27 -9.10
CA CYS A 142 -8.41 10.49 -10.33
C CYS A 142 -9.26 11.14 -11.43
N HIS A 143 -10.28 11.90 -11.04
CA HIS A 143 -11.14 12.67 -11.98
C HIS A 143 -10.47 13.94 -12.55
N LYS A 144 -9.39 14.43 -11.93
CA LYS A 144 -8.69 15.63 -12.39
C LYS A 144 -8.13 15.45 -13.80
N LYS A 145 -8.58 16.27 -14.76
CA LYS A 145 -8.16 16.18 -16.17
C LYS A 145 -8.35 14.77 -16.77
N SER A 146 -9.34 14.01 -16.30
CA SER A 146 -9.67 12.72 -16.89
C SER A 146 -10.42 12.91 -18.23
N ARG A 147 -10.27 11.94 -19.13
CA ARG A 147 -10.99 11.87 -20.40
C ARG A 147 -12.41 11.28 -20.25
N GLY A 148 -12.87 11.08 -19.04
CA GLY A 148 -14.18 10.53 -18.70
C GLY A 148 -14.12 9.53 -17.56
N PRO A 149 -15.28 8.98 -17.16
CA PRO A 149 -15.38 8.08 -15.98
C PRO A 149 -14.50 6.86 -16.08
N GLN A 150 -14.42 6.21 -17.25
CA GLN A 150 -13.58 5.02 -17.44
C GLN A 150 -12.11 5.33 -17.21
N HIS A 151 -11.61 6.43 -17.75
CA HIS A 151 -10.22 6.86 -17.54
C HIS A 151 -9.91 7.16 -16.06
N ALA A 152 -10.86 7.76 -15.32
CA ALA A 152 -10.71 7.99 -13.89
C ALA A 152 -10.64 6.66 -13.11
N ARG A 153 -11.44 5.65 -13.49
CA ARG A 153 -11.41 4.30 -12.92
C ARG A 153 -10.09 3.59 -13.15
N GLU A 154 -9.54 3.68 -14.37
CA GLU A 154 -8.23 3.11 -14.70
C GLU A 154 -7.13 3.70 -13.82
N ARG A 155 -7.11 5.02 -13.62
CA ARG A 155 -6.20 5.70 -12.70
C ARG A 155 -6.37 5.20 -11.25
N LEU A 156 -7.62 5.09 -10.79
CA LEU A 156 -7.94 4.60 -9.45
C LEU A 156 -7.41 3.19 -9.22
N ALA A 157 -7.58 2.31 -10.20
CA ALA A 157 -7.09 0.93 -10.15
C ALA A 157 -5.56 0.87 -10.13
N LYS A 158 -4.87 1.71 -10.91
CA LYS A 158 -3.39 1.81 -10.90
C LYS A 158 -2.87 2.32 -9.56
N VAL A 159 -3.52 3.34 -8.96
CA VAL A 159 -3.20 3.81 -7.62
C VAL A 159 -3.40 2.70 -6.58
N ALA A 160 -4.47 1.91 -6.68
CA ALA A 160 -4.68 0.78 -5.76
C ALA A 160 -3.52 -0.23 -5.81
N VAL A 161 -3.05 -0.56 -7.01
CA VAL A 161 -1.87 -1.42 -7.19
C VAL A 161 -0.62 -0.77 -6.59
N HIS A 162 -0.41 0.52 -6.82
CA HIS A 162 0.72 1.28 -6.27
C HIS A 162 0.74 1.21 -4.73
N GLU A 163 -0.36 1.56 -4.07
CA GLU A 163 -0.43 1.61 -2.60
C GLU A 163 -0.30 0.21 -1.97
N ILE A 164 -0.88 -0.82 -2.59
CA ILE A 164 -0.65 -2.20 -2.15
C ILE A 164 0.80 -2.61 -2.38
N GLY A 165 1.44 -2.19 -3.47
CA GLY A 165 2.87 -2.41 -3.70
C GLY A 165 3.73 -1.93 -2.53
N HIS A 166 3.47 -0.72 -2.02
CA HIS A 166 4.14 -0.22 -0.81
C HIS A 166 3.91 -1.12 0.41
N THR A 167 2.68 -1.55 0.64
CA THR A 167 2.40 -2.45 1.78
C THR A 167 3.08 -3.81 1.66
N LEU A 168 3.44 -4.22 0.44
CA LEU A 168 4.18 -5.45 0.15
C LEU A 168 5.71 -5.25 0.12
N GLY A 169 6.21 -4.06 0.50
CA GLY A 169 7.62 -3.74 0.62
C GLY A 169 8.27 -3.16 -0.64
N LEU A 170 7.49 -2.72 -1.64
CA LEU A 170 8.03 -2.01 -2.79
C LEU A 170 8.19 -0.52 -2.49
N ASP A 171 9.39 0.01 -2.67
CA ASP A 171 9.65 1.44 -2.77
C ASP A 171 9.24 2.00 -4.14
N HIS A 172 9.27 3.33 -4.28
CA HIS A 172 9.14 3.96 -5.59
C HIS A 172 10.19 3.43 -6.57
N CYS A 173 9.74 3.20 -7.81
CA CYS A 173 10.57 2.66 -8.88
C CYS A 173 11.03 3.78 -9.82
N PRO A 174 12.34 3.88 -10.14
CA PRO A 174 12.83 4.87 -11.08
C PRO A 174 12.49 4.54 -12.54
N GLN A 175 11.95 3.33 -12.81
CA GLN A 175 11.59 2.95 -14.16
C GLN A 175 10.28 3.61 -14.58
N ARG A 176 10.36 4.49 -15.58
CA ARG A 176 9.20 5.14 -16.20
C ARG A 176 8.19 4.11 -16.73
N GLY A 177 6.91 4.32 -16.44
CA GLY A 177 5.82 3.45 -16.85
C GLY A 177 5.57 2.25 -15.92
N CYS A 178 6.41 2.06 -14.90
CA CYS A 178 6.16 1.08 -13.85
C CYS A 178 5.01 1.56 -12.94
N LEU A 179 4.12 0.66 -12.51
CA LEU A 179 3.06 0.98 -11.53
C LEU A 179 3.58 1.48 -10.17
N MET A 180 4.88 1.32 -9.89
CA MET A 180 5.54 1.88 -8.69
C MET A 180 6.30 3.17 -8.99
N GLU A 181 6.12 3.83 -10.15
CA GLU A 181 6.76 5.11 -10.44
C GLU A 181 6.26 6.19 -9.48
N ASP A 182 7.16 7.07 -8.94
CA ASP A 182 6.73 8.19 -8.11
C ASP A 182 5.91 9.18 -8.94
N ALA A 183 4.68 9.37 -8.57
CA ALA A 183 3.79 10.33 -9.21
C ALA A 183 4.15 11.79 -8.92
N GLU A 184 5.01 12.06 -7.94
CA GLU A 184 5.40 13.41 -7.47
C GLU A 184 4.18 14.33 -7.23
N GLY A 185 3.02 13.74 -6.90
CA GLY A 185 1.76 14.45 -6.69
C GLY A 185 0.98 14.73 -7.99
N SER A 186 1.41 14.20 -9.14
CA SER A 186 0.71 14.35 -10.41
C SER A 186 -0.11 13.11 -10.78
N VAL A 187 -1.43 13.27 -10.93
CA VAL A 187 -2.28 12.18 -11.44
C VAL A 187 -1.93 11.78 -12.88
N LEU A 188 -1.26 12.65 -13.64
CA LEU A 188 -0.91 12.37 -15.04
C LEU A 188 0.17 11.29 -15.17
N THR A 189 0.91 10.99 -14.10
CA THR A 189 1.86 9.88 -14.08
C THR A 189 1.16 8.56 -14.30
N THR A 190 -0.03 8.35 -13.71
CA THR A 190 -0.82 7.13 -13.89
C THR A 190 -1.23 6.87 -15.35
N ASP A 191 -1.26 7.90 -16.21
CA ASP A 191 -1.65 7.75 -17.62
C ASP A 191 -0.59 6.99 -18.45
N ARG A 192 0.68 7.01 -18.03
CA ARG A 192 1.78 6.29 -18.68
C ARG A 192 2.18 4.99 -17.99
N GLU A 193 1.72 4.77 -16.76
CA GLU A 193 1.93 3.51 -16.05
C GLU A 193 1.14 2.38 -16.70
N TYR A 194 1.73 1.17 -16.73
CA TYR A 194 1.05 0.03 -17.29
C TYR A 194 1.11 -1.22 -16.41
N GLU A 195 2.31 -1.69 -16.04
CA GLU A 195 2.51 -2.91 -15.27
C GLU A 195 3.65 -2.77 -14.25
N LEU A 196 3.75 -3.68 -13.30
CA LEU A 196 4.96 -3.80 -12.48
C LEU A 196 6.13 -4.24 -13.36
N CYS A 197 7.20 -3.45 -13.38
CA CYS A 197 8.40 -3.79 -14.14
C CYS A 197 9.06 -5.08 -13.62
N ARG A 198 9.97 -5.65 -14.40
CA ARG A 198 10.70 -6.89 -14.04
C ARG A 198 11.36 -6.78 -12.66
N ARG A 199 11.96 -5.62 -12.32
CA ARG A 199 12.62 -5.39 -11.03
C ARG A 199 11.63 -5.49 -9.86
N CYS A 200 10.50 -4.80 -9.94
CA CYS A 200 9.47 -4.83 -8.88
C CYS A 200 8.87 -6.22 -8.72
N ARG A 201 8.59 -6.91 -9.82
CA ARG A 201 8.11 -8.30 -9.79
C ARG A 201 9.13 -9.23 -9.15
N ALA A 202 10.42 -9.14 -9.52
CA ALA A 202 11.48 -9.95 -8.94
C ALA A 202 11.66 -9.69 -7.43
N GLN A 203 11.53 -8.43 -6.98
CA GLN A 203 11.59 -8.08 -5.57
C GLN A 203 10.45 -8.74 -4.79
N LEU A 204 9.22 -8.69 -5.27
CA LEU A 204 8.08 -9.38 -4.63
C LEU A 204 8.26 -10.91 -4.62
N GLN A 205 8.73 -11.49 -5.72
CA GLN A 205 8.99 -12.93 -5.79
C GLN A 205 10.09 -13.36 -4.82
N ALA A 206 11.15 -12.56 -4.67
CA ALA A 206 12.20 -12.79 -3.68
C ALA A 206 11.68 -12.67 -2.22
N ALA A 207 10.65 -11.84 -1.99
CA ALA A 207 9.93 -11.76 -0.72
C ALA A 207 8.90 -12.88 -0.51
N GLY A 208 8.79 -13.84 -1.45
CA GLY A 208 7.92 -15.00 -1.34
C GLY A 208 6.51 -14.84 -1.92
N TYR A 209 6.21 -13.72 -2.60
CA TYR A 209 4.91 -13.53 -3.25
C TYR A 209 4.85 -14.29 -4.59
N VAL A 210 3.75 -15.02 -4.81
CA VAL A 210 3.48 -15.72 -6.08
C VAL A 210 2.61 -14.82 -6.96
N LEU A 211 3.22 -14.23 -7.99
CA LEU A 211 2.53 -13.31 -8.89
C LEU A 211 2.03 -14.04 -10.15
N PRO A 212 0.86 -13.64 -10.71
CA PRO A 212 0.40 -14.12 -12.01
C PRO A 212 1.47 -13.89 -13.08
N ALA A 213 1.73 -14.91 -13.91
CA ALA A 213 2.73 -14.81 -14.95
C ALA A 213 2.33 -13.79 -16.04
N THR A 214 1.06 -13.79 -16.42
CA THR A 214 0.49 -12.93 -17.46
C THR A 214 -0.80 -12.31 -16.94
N PRO A 215 -0.74 -11.16 -16.24
CA PRO A 215 -1.93 -10.50 -15.73
C PRO A 215 -2.77 -9.91 -16.88
N THR A 216 -4.09 -10.03 -16.79
CA THR A 216 -5.04 -9.35 -17.69
C THR A 216 -5.45 -8.02 -17.07
N LEU A 217 -4.72 -6.95 -17.41
CA LEU A 217 -4.92 -5.65 -16.80
C LEU A 217 -6.21 -4.98 -17.26
N PRO A 218 -7.01 -4.37 -16.36
CA PRO A 218 -8.29 -3.74 -16.71
C PRO A 218 -8.13 -2.31 -17.31
N TRP A 219 -6.98 -2.05 -17.93
CA TRP A 219 -6.68 -0.82 -18.69
C TRP A 219 -5.84 -1.12 -19.92
N PRO A 220 -5.92 -0.28 -20.96
CA PRO A 220 -5.14 -0.46 -22.19
C PRO A 220 -3.66 -0.13 -21.95
N ARG A 221 -2.80 -0.60 -22.86
CA ARG A 221 -1.43 -0.08 -22.96
C ARG A 221 -1.48 1.39 -23.40
N PRO A 222 -0.59 2.24 -22.84
CA PRO A 222 -0.46 3.63 -23.26
C PRO A 222 -0.04 3.78 -24.72
#